data_9d7e93ea2364828c9a4b72fbb9efbdc6
#
_entry.id   9d7e93ea2364828c9a4b72fbb9efbdc6
#
_cell.length_a   1.000
_cell.length_b   1.000
_cell.length_c   1.000
_cell.angle_alpha   90.00
_cell.angle_beta   90.00
_cell.angle_gamma   90.00
#
_symmetry.space_group_name_H-M   'P 1'
#
loop_
_entity.id
_entity.type
_entity.pdbx_description
1 polymer ?
#
loop_
_entity_poly.entity_id
_entity_poly.type
_entity_poly.pdbx_seq_one_letter_code
_entity_poly.pdbx_strand_id
1 'polypeptide(L)'
;MYKLVVLTDPDTADGFRLAGVDVKVAESQESARKALNSLLDDESSGIIAVNEKMMAGIDERTQRKIDSIYRPIVISLPIREQLAMGEDHRAYLARLIRRAIGFDITLRRG
;
A
#
# COMPACT_ATOMS: atom_id res chain seq x y z
N MET A 1 13.85 6.88 -10.40
CA MET A 1 13.29 5.54 -10.08
C MET A 1 12.07 5.67 -9.18
N TYR A 2 11.06 4.90 -9.45
CA TYR A 2 9.82 4.96 -8.68
C TYR A 2 9.81 3.95 -7.56
N LYS A 3 9.19 4.33 -6.44
CA LYS A 3 9.15 3.50 -5.24
C LYS A 3 7.81 2.82 -5.06
N LEU A 4 7.85 1.67 -4.41
CA LEU A 4 6.66 1.05 -3.83
C LEU A 4 6.59 1.52 -2.38
N VAL A 5 5.46 2.11 -2.01
CA VAL A 5 5.22 2.57 -0.64
C VAL A 5 3.98 1.88 -0.11
N VAL A 6 4.04 1.36 1.10
CA VAL A 6 2.88 0.75 1.76
C VAL A 6 2.34 1.74 2.79
N LEU A 7 1.05 2.02 2.71
CA LEU A 7 0.36 2.85 3.70
C LEU A 7 -0.50 1.92 4.55
N THR A 8 -0.19 1.85 5.83
CA THR A 8 -0.87 0.92 6.72
C THR A 8 -0.87 1.42 8.17
N ASP A 9 -1.48 0.65 9.07
CA ASP A 9 -1.54 0.97 10.48
C ASP A 9 -0.25 0.56 11.20
N PRO A 10 -0.06 1.02 12.47
CA PRO A 10 1.14 0.66 13.21
C PRO A 10 1.31 -0.84 13.44
N ASP A 11 0.21 -1.57 13.59
CA ASP A 11 0.27 -2.99 13.91
C ASP A 11 0.88 -3.83 12.79
N THR A 12 0.64 -3.44 11.55
CA THR A 12 1.15 -4.19 10.40
C THR A 12 2.42 -3.58 9.81
N ALA A 13 2.75 -2.36 10.19
CA ALA A 13 3.87 -1.63 9.60
C ALA A 13 5.22 -2.32 9.75
N ASP A 14 5.49 -2.87 10.92
CA ASP A 14 6.78 -3.52 11.20
C ASP A 14 7.01 -4.71 10.29
N GLY A 15 5.96 -5.48 10.03
CA GLY A 15 6.07 -6.62 9.12
C GLY A 15 6.49 -6.20 7.72
N PHE A 16 5.91 -5.12 7.21
CA PHE A 16 6.27 -4.61 5.90
C PHE A 16 7.70 -4.07 5.88
N ARG A 17 8.11 -3.41 6.96
CA ARG A 17 9.50 -2.93 7.06
C ARG A 17 10.48 -4.08 7.05
N LEU A 18 10.15 -5.18 7.73
CA LEU A 18 10.99 -6.38 7.73
C LEU A 18 11.11 -6.98 6.33
N ALA A 19 10.09 -6.79 5.50
CA ALA A 19 10.11 -7.25 4.12
C ALA A 19 10.93 -6.32 3.21
N GLY A 20 11.46 -5.23 3.74
CA GLY A 20 12.32 -4.32 2.97
C GLY A 20 11.57 -3.28 2.17
N VAL A 21 10.33 -2.97 2.53
CA VAL A 21 9.49 -2.04 1.80
C VAL A 21 9.40 -0.71 2.54
N ASP A 22 9.32 0.38 1.81
CA ASP A 22 9.04 1.69 2.41
C ASP A 22 7.62 1.70 2.96
N VAL A 23 7.48 2.14 4.20
CA VAL A 23 6.18 2.13 4.87
C VAL A 23 5.84 3.51 5.40
N LYS A 24 4.60 3.91 5.17
CA LYS A 24 4.01 5.09 5.77
C LYS A 24 2.94 4.62 6.76
N VAL A 25 3.03 5.10 8.00
CA VAL A 25 2.11 4.67 9.05
C VAL A 25 1.04 5.73 9.27
N ALA A 26 -0.21 5.28 9.40
CA ALA A 26 -1.32 6.15 9.76
C ALA A 26 -2.12 5.49 10.88
N GLU A 27 -2.51 6.28 11.88
CA GLU A 27 -3.21 5.78 13.06
C GLU A 27 -4.71 6.01 13.01
N SER A 28 -5.18 6.85 12.09
CA SER A 28 -6.59 7.17 11.98
C SER A 28 -6.96 7.31 10.51
N GLN A 29 -8.26 7.33 10.24
CA GLN A 29 -8.74 7.53 8.87
C GLN A 29 -8.30 8.88 8.32
N GLU A 30 -8.30 9.90 9.16
CA GLU A 30 -7.87 11.23 8.75
C GLU A 30 -6.38 11.26 8.43
N SER A 31 -5.55 10.68 9.27
CA SER A 31 -4.11 10.65 9.01
C SER A 31 -3.79 9.79 7.79
N ALA A 32 -4.57 8.74 7.55
CA ALA A 32 -4.43 7.91 6.35
C ALA A 32 -4.73 8.73 5.09
N ARG A 33 -5.79 9.53 5.12
CA ARG A 33 -6.15 10.39 4.00
C ARG A 33 -5.05 11.41 3.70
N LYS A 34 -4.52 12.04 4.75
CA LYS A 34 -3.45 13.02 4.58
C LYS A 34 -2.19 12.38 4.03
N ALA A 35 -1.83 11.21 4.57
CA ALA A 35 -0.65 10.48 4.11
C ALA A 35 -0.79 10.06 2.66
N LEU A 36 -1.97 9.56 2.29
CA LEU A 36 -2.22 9.14 0.91
C LEU A 36 -2.12 10.32 -0.05
N ASN A 37 -2.72 11.46 0.29
CA ASN A 37 -2.63 12.64 -0.57
C ASN A 37 -1.19 13.11 -0.73
N SER A 38 -0.40 13.06 0.34
CA SER A 38 1.01 13.40 0.28
C SER A 38 1.78 12.47 -0.67
N LEU A 39 1.49 11.17 -0.59
CA LEU A 39 2.12 10.19 -1.46
C LEU A 39 1.69 10.34 -2.92
N LEU A 40 0.44 10.73 -3.14
CA LEU A 40 -0.06 10.97 -4.50
C LEU A 40 0.67 12.15 -5.17
N ASP A 41 1.08 13.12 -4.37
CA ASP A 41 1.77 14.30 -4.86
C ASP A 41 3.29 14.09 -4.96
N ASP A 42 3.80 13.00 -4.42
CA ASP A 42 5.24 12.70 -4.43
C ASP A 42 5.61 12.06 -5.78
N GLU A 43 6.45 12.73 -6.52
CA GLU A 43 6.84 12.27 -7.86
C GLU A 43 7.62 10.98 -7.85
N SER A 44 8.20 10.59 -6.71
CA SER A 44 8.96 9.35 -6.60
C SER A 44 8.06 8.13 -6.35
N SER A 45 6.80 8.35 -6.02
CA SER A 45 5.87 7.25 -5.78
C SER A 45 5.47 6.59 -7.10
N GLY A 46 5.72 5.30 -7.23
CA GLY A 46 5.30 4.54 -8.41
C GLY A 46 4.06 3.71 -8.13
N ILE A 47 4.07 3.02 -7.00
CA ILE A 47 2.94 2.21 -6.55
C ILE A 47 2.70 2.52 -5.08
N ILE A 48 1.46 2.77 -4.71
CA ILE A 48 1.05 2.97 -3.32
C ILE A 48 0.10 1.82 -2.96
N ALA A 49 0.53 0.97 -2.06
CA ALA A 49 -0.29 -0.15 -1.59
C ALA A 49 -0.93 0.26 -0.26
N VAL A 50 -2.23 0.40 -0.25
CA VAL A 50 -2.98 0.92 0.90
C VAL A 50 -3.73 -0.21 1.58
N ASN A 51 -3.62 -0.28 2.91
CA ASN A 51 -4.39 -1.22 3.72
C ASN A 51 -5.87 -1.10 3.34
N GLU A 52 -6.51 -2.23 3.06
CA GLU A 52 -7.89 -2.25 2.57
C GLU A 52 -8.88 -1.54 3.49
N LYS A 53 -8.64 -1.59 4.79
CA LYS A 53 -9.52 -0.91 5.75
C LYS A 53 -9.43 0.61 5.61
N MET A 54 -8.23 1.11 5.32
CA MET A 54 -8.04 2.53 5.07
C MET A 54 -8.61 2.93 3.72
N MET A 55 -8.45 2.07 2.74
CA MET A 55 -8.97 2.33 1.40
C MET A 55 -10.49 2.41 1.38
N ALA A 56 -11.14 1.57 2.19
CA ALA A 56 -12.60 1.57 2.29
C ALA A 56 -13.17 2.88 2.84
N GLY A 57 -12.38 3.60 3.65
CA GLY A 57 -12.82 4.85 4.25
C GLY A 57 -12.38 6.10 3.50
N ILE A 58 -11.84 5.95 2.32
CA ILE A 58 -11.36 7.08 1.53
C ILE A 58 -12.54 7.96 1.08
N ASP A 59 -12.35 9.26 1.15
CA ASP A 59 -13.35 10.21 0.71
C ASP A 59 -13.43 10.27 -0.82
N GLU A 60 -14.56 10.74 -1.30
CA GLU A 60 -14.84 10.80 -2.73
C GLU A 60 -13.85 11.68 -3.49
N ARG A 61 -13.41 12.77 -2.85
CA ARG A 61 -12.45 13.69 -3.46
C ARG A 61 -11.12 13.01 -3.72
N THR A 62 -10.63 12.26 -2.74
CA THR A 62 -9.37 11.53 -2.87
C THR A 62 -9.52 10.42 -3.92
N GLN A 63 -10.67 9.74 -3.94
CA GLN A 63 -10.92 8.70 -4.93
C GLN A 63 -10.90 9.28 -6.34
N ARG A 64 -11.49 10.44 -6.55
CA ARG A 64 -11.46 11.10 -7.86
C ARG A 64 -10.04 11.48 -8.25
N LYS A 65 -9.24 11.93 -7.31
CA LYS A 65 -7.85 12.25 -7.57
C LYS A 65 -7.08 11.01 -8.01
N ILE A 66 -7.29 9.89 -7.32
CA ILE A 66 -6.65 8.62 -7.70
C ILE A 66 -7.05 8.23 -9.12
N ASP A 67 -8.32 8.32 -9.44
CA ASP A 67 -8.84 7.90 -10.73
C ASP A 67 -8.37 8.79 -11.88
N SER A 68 -8.01 10.03 -11.58
CA SER A 68 -7.64 11.01 -12.61
C SER A 68 -6.15 11.08 -12.90
N ILE A 69 -5.30 10.53 -12.05
CA ILE A 69 -3.86 10.62 -12.23
C ILE A 69 -3.32 9.38 -12.92
N TYR A 70 -2.26 9.59 -13.69
CA TYR A 70 -1.60 8.52 -14.41
C TYR A 70 -0.69 7.71 -13.49
N ARG A 71 -0.02 8.37 -12.56
CA ARG A 71 0.92 7.78 -11.63
C ARG A 71 0.90 8.60 -10.35
N PRO A 72 1.02 8.00 -9.16
CA PRO A 72 1.27 6.57 -8.91
C PRO A 72 0.03 5.70 -9.05
N ILE A 73 0.25 4.41 -9.17
CA ILE A 73 -0.83 3.43 -9.17
C ILE A 73 -1.16 3.10 -7.72
N VAL A 74 -2.43 3.17 -7.37
CA VAL A 74 -2.88 2.86 -6.01
C VAL A 74 -3.57 1.51 -6.00
N ILE A 75 -3.12 0.63 -5.13
CA ILE A 75 -3.72 -0.69 -4.97
C ILE A 75 -4.16 -0.90 -3.53
N SER A 76 -5.17 -1.74 -3.34
CA SER A 76 -5.68 -2.09 -2.02
C SER A 76 -5.02 -3.40 -1.58
N LEU A 77 -4.46 -3.41 -0.37
CA LEU A 77 -3.83 -4.61 0.18
C LEU A 77 -4.77 -5.27 1.18
N PRO A 78 -5.13 -6.54 0.95
CA PRO A 78 -5.93 -7.26 1.92
C PRO A 78 -5.08 -7.60 3.14
N ILE A 79 -5.53 -7.19 4.31
CA ILE A 79 -4.88 -7.47 5.58
C ILE A 79 -5.77 -8.40 6.37
N ARG A 80 -5.25 -9.58 6.71
CA ARG A 80 -6.00 -10.57 7.47
C ARG A 80 -5.40 -10.74 8.86
N GLU A 81 -6.22 -10.59 9.86
CA GLU A 81 -5.80 -10.74 11.25
C GLU A 81 -5.31 -12.15 11.57
N GLN A 82 -5.84 -13.13 10.87
CA GLN A 82 -5.47 -14.55 11.07
C GLN A 82 -3.98 -14.80 10.84
N LEU A 83 -3.33 -13.92 10.16
CA LEU A 83 -1.90 -14.02 9.90
C LEU A 83 -1.05 -13.83 11.14
N ALA A 84 -1.62 -13.24 12.18
CA ALA A 84 -0.93 -13.07 13.44
C ALA A 84 -0.69 -14.40 14.15
N MET A 85 -1.34 -15.47 13.69
CA MET A 85 -1.35 -16.73 14.40
C MET A 85 -0.52 -17.81 13.73
N GLY A 86 0.78 -17.80 14.00
CA GLY A 86 1.62 -18.93 13.65
C GLY A 86 2.23 -18.93 12.25
N GLU A 87 1.83 -18.04 11.41
CA GLU A 87 2.44 -17.89 10.10
C GLU A 87 3.68 -17.01 10.20
N ASP A 88 4.63 -17.25 9.32
CA ASP A 88 5.75 -16.35 9.17
C ASP A 88 5.25 -15.09 8.46
N HIS A 89 5.01 -14.05 9.24
CA HIS A 89 4.52 -12.77 8.74
C HIS A 89 5.37 -12.22 7.62
N ARG A 90 6.66 -12.35 7.78
CA ARG A 90 7.61 -11.84 6.82
C ARG A 90 7.43 -12.50 5.46
N ALA A 91 7.31 -13.82 5.46
CA ALA A 91 7.12 -14.57 4.22
C ALA A 91 5.76 -14.23 3.58
N TYR A 92 4.74 -14.13 4.41
CA TYR A 92 3.41 -13.79 3.91
C TYR A 92 3.37 -12.40 3.28
N LEU A 93 3.92 -11.41 4.00
CA LEU A 93 3.93 -10.03 3.51
C LEU A 93 4.77 -9.89 2.25
N ALA A 94 5.89 -10.62 2.21
CA ALA A 94 6.71 -10.63 1.01
C ALA A 94 5.95 -11.20 -0.19
N ARG A 95 5.14 -12.23 0.03
CA ARG A 95 4.31 -12.80 -1.04
C ARG A 95 3.24 -11.82 -1.52
N LEU A 96 2.62 -11.08 -0.59
CA LEU A 96 1.63 -10.07 -0.97
C LEU A 96 2.23 -8.99 -1.84
N ILE A 97 3.38 -8.49 -1.44
CA ILE A 97 4.07 -7.44 -2.18
C ILE A 97 4.51 -7.96 -3.54
N ARG A 98 5.09 -9.14 -3.55
CA ARG A 98 5.54 -9.76 -4.80
C ARG A 98 4.38 -9.99 -5.75
N ARG A 99 3.23 -10.37 -5.22
CA ARG A 99 2.03 -10.60 -6.03
C ARG A 99 1.59 -9.32 -6.73
N ALA A 100 1.57 -8.21 -5.98
CA ALA A 100 1.18 -6.92 -6.54
C ALA A 100 2.17 -6.46 -7.61
N ILE A 101 3.46 -6.56 -7.31
CA ILE A 101 4.51 -6.15 -8.24
C ILE A 101 4.63 -7.14 -9.39
N GLY A 102 4.52 -8.43 -9.07
CA GLY A 102 4.61 -9.50 -10.07
C GLY A 102 3.53 -9.39 -11.13
N PHE A 103 2.34 -9.00 -10.73
CA PHE A 103 1.25 -8.78 -11.66
C PHE A 103 1.60 -7.68 -12.66
N ASP A 104 2.14 -6.58 -12.14
CA ASP A 104 2.56 -5.46 -12.96
C ASP A 104 3.71 -5.84 -13.90
N ILE A 105 4.67 -6.60 -13.39
CA ILE A 105 5.80 -7.06 -14.17
C ILE A 105 5.32 -8.00 -15.30
N THR A 106 4.35 -8.86 -15.00
CA THR A 106 3.78 -9.77 -15.98
C THR A 106 3.12 -9.00 -17.11
N LEU A 107 2.40 -7.94 -16.78
CA LEU A 107 1.78 -7.09 -17.78
C LEU A 107 2.82 -6.43 -18.69
N ARG A 108 3.94 -6.04 -18.12
CA ARG A 108 5.00 -5.39 -18.89
C ARG A 108 5.70 -6.37 -19.83
N ARG A 109 5.75 -7.63 -19.46
CA ARG A 109 6.38 -8.65 -20.30
C ARG A 109 5.48 -9.11 -21.43
N GLY A 110 4.19 -9.04 -21.15
CA GLY A 110 3.22 -9.43 -22.14
C GLY A 110 2.95 -8.32 -23.10
#